data_485f0e27297384e2c29fcc5a50d5d9c4
#
_entry.id   485f0e27297384e2c29fcc5a50d5d9c4
#
_cell.length_a   1.000
_cell.length_b   1.000
_cell.length_c   1.000
_cell.angle_alpha   90.00
_cell.angle_beta   90.00
_cell.angle_gamma   90.00
#
_symmetry.space_group_name_H-M   'P 1'
#
loop_
_entity.id
_entity.type
_entity.pdbx_description
1 polymer ?
#
loop_
_entity_poly.entity_id
_entity_poly.type
_entity_poly.pdbx_seq_one_letter_code
_entity_poly.pdbx_strand_id
1 'polypeptide(L)'
;MKYINTPIVLAGALILMLGAASSCKKETAPTPTEISLSLPSQVSLRYGETQEINLPKDLAAKAGLTFSFDFSQIADINLGNGVKLSDKLNQAIKFDNEKQSILINSSLLYPNGAQSNSARIPDDYKVTVIAKESQGNVVGKESFSIKITAGSIAIKGLKNGNELPYSYVLYGDQSTDFEIDPLGLPIAGASFNLVKKDGQENIASITGTHIKLAKDAGDPEKKAEKSFELTPELRKDGFPVAATTFRVILIPQIKFLFGQYYPDLNLTIDFSLIHIGLSNGYVSAAPTLYPEKYKSAFELVSIQKDGLAFTDSEKLFSVNAQTGVVSVKKSDSLKAGNYKVTLKAVTTTGLEFTASLTLAMSEG
;
A
#
# COMPACT_ATOMS: atom_id res chain seq x y z
N MET A 1 -56.93 61.54 15.02
CA MET A 1 -57.03 62.94 15.49
C MET A 1 -55.72 63.61 15.05
N LYS A 2 -55.80 64.41 14.03
CA LYS A 2 -55.74 65.89 14.04
C LYS A 2 -54.29 66.34 14.45
N TYR A 3 -53.57 67.14 13.75
CA TYR A 3 -53.65 68.14 12.68
C TYR A 3 -52.23 68.76 12.63
N ILE A 4 -51.62 68.96 11.44
CA ILE A 4 -51.47 70.25 10.74
C ILE A 4 -50.50 71.21 11.44
N ASN A 5 -49.45 71.83 10.88
CA ASN A 5 -49.30 72.56 9.62
C ASN A 5 -47.86 73.05 9.41
N THR A 6 -47.49 73.18 8.21
CA THR A 6 -46.57 74.11 7.57
C THR A 6 -46.91 75.56 7.80
N PRO A 7 -46.16 76.59 7.23
CA PRO A 7 -44.91 76.84 6.57
C PRO A 7 -44.17 78.15 7.02
N ILE A 8 -43.18 78.65 6.28
CA ILE A 8 -42.86 80.02 5.84
C ILE A 8 -41.36 80.17 5.62
N VAL A 9 -40.84 80.18 4.45
CA VAL A 9 -40.46 81.17 3.47
C VAL A 9 -39.90 82.49 4.01
N LEU A 10 -38.64 82.82 3.62
CA LEU A 10 -38.13 84.05 2.97
C LEU A 10 -36.59 84.01 2.96
N ALA A 11 -35.95 83.90 1.82
CA ALA A 11 -35.53 84.95 0.88
C ALA A 11 -34.40 85.87 1.47
N GLY A 12 -33.27 85.86 0.82
CA GLY A 12 -32.44 87.05 0.77
C GLY A 12 -30.91 86.88 0.73
N ALA A 13 -30.43 87.28 -0.40
CA ALA A 13 -29.15 87.96 -0.64
C ALA A 13 -27.89 87.18 -1.03
N LEU A 14 -27.70 87.27 -2.29
CA LEU A 14 -26.50 87.19 -3.13
C LEU A 14 -25.32 87.97 -2.56
N ILE A 15 -24.18 87.33 -2.30
CA ILE A 15 -22.85 87.95 -2.33
C ILE A 15 -21.89 87.01 -3.10
N LEU A 16 -21.51 87.44 -4.31
CA LEU A 16 -20.43 86.95 -5.07
C LEU A 16 -19.13 87.32 -4.33
N MET A 17 -18.34 86.30 -3.92
CA MET A 17 -16.92 86.46 -3.75
C MET A 17 -16.23 85.40 -4.57
N LEU A 18 -15.55 85.83 -5.63
CA LEU A 18 -14.54 85.07 -6.33
C LEU A 18 -13.38 84.84 -5.37
N GLY A 19 -13.27 83.62 -4.85
CA GLY A 19 -12.08 83.09 -4.21
C GLY A 19 -11.46 82.05 -5.13
N ALA A 20 -10.37 82.39 -5.78
CA ALA A 20 -9.54 81.46 -6.54
C ALA A 20 -8.98 80.42 -5.56
N ALA A 21 -9.69 79.30 -5.39
CA ALA A 21 -9.14 78.10 -4.75
C ALA A 21 -8.30 77.38 -5.80
N SER A 22 -6.99 77.54 -5.74
CA SER A 22 -6.03 76.65 -6.35
C SER A 22 -6.26 75.23 -5.81
N SER A 23 -7.03 74.45 -6.55
CA SER A 23 -7.15 73.01 -6.33
C SER A 23 -5.82 72.37 -6.58
N CYS A 24 -5.01 72.20 -5.51
CA CYS A 24 -4.00 71.18 -5.52
C CYS A 24 -4.66 69.84 -5.84
N LYS A 25 -4.64 69.39 -7.05
CA LYS A 25 -4.82 67.99 -7.37
C LYS A 25 -3.76 67.25 -6.59
N LYS A 26 -4.15 66.63 -5.47
CA LYS A 26 -3.42 65.54 -4.88
C LYS A 26 -3.34 64.50 -5.98
N GLU A 27 -2.19 64.38 -6.63
CA GLU A 27 -1.90 63.21 -7.43
C GLU A 27 -2.07 62.01 -6.49
N THR A 28 -3.18 61.32 -6.66
CA THR A 28 -3.38 59.99 -6.12
C THR A 28 -2.26 59.18 -6.76
N ALA A 29 -1.27 58.80 -5.93
CA ALA A 29 -0.24 57.85 -6.35
C ALA A 29 -0.93 56.71 -7.10
N PRO A 30 -0.48 56.30 -8.26
CA PRO A 30 -1.09 55.26 -9.04
C PRO A 30 -1.24 54.03 -8.12
N THR A 31 -2.44 53.57 -7.95
CA THR A 31 -2.71 52.30 -7.22
C THR A 31 -1.83 51.24 -7.88
N PRO A 32 -0.97 50.56 -7.15
CA PRO A 32 -0.13 49.52 -7.74
C PRO A 32 -1.01 48.55 -8.50
N THR A 33 -0.72 48.31 -9.75
CA THR A 33 -1.47 47.33 -10.54
C THR A 33 -1.23 45.96 -9.92
N GLU A 34 -2.24 45.40 -9.32
CA GLU A 34 -2.16 44.07 -8.70
C GLU A 34 -1.80 43.03 -9.76
N ILE A 35 -0.73 42.27 -9.52
CA ILE A 35 -0.23 41.26 -10.45
C ILE A 35 -0.94 39.95 -10.13
N SER A 36 -1.58 39.35 -11.14
CA SER A 36 -2.08 37.98 -11.02
C SER A 36 -0.94 36.98 -11.08
N LEU A 37 -0.90 36.04 -10.12
CA LEU A 37 0.08 34.96 -10.07
C LEU A 37 -0.38 33.75 -10.90
N SER A 38 -1.66 33.73 -11.30
CA SER A 38 -2.28 32.64 -12.08
C SER A 38 -2.10 31.27 -11.45
N LEU A 39 -2.26 31.20 -10.13
CA LEU A 39 -2.13 29.94 -9.38
C LEU A 39 -3.37 29.04 -9.60
N PRO A 40 -3.20 27.71 -9.57
CA PRO A 40 -4.34 26.81 -9.55
C PRO A 40 -5.14 27.00 -8.25
N SER A 41 -6.44 26.80 -8.27
CA SER A 41 -7.26 26.87 -7.04
C SER A 41 -6.91 25.77 -6.04
N GLN A 42 -6.49 24.60 -6.55
CA GLN A 42 -6.11 23.44 -5.74
C GLN A 42 -5.01 22.62 -6.43
N VAL A 43 -4.10 22.07 -5.62
CA VAL A 43 -3.10 21.06 -5.98
C VAL A 43 -3.38 19.80 -5.18
N SER A 44 -3.41 18.66 -5.85
CA SER A 44 -3.64 17.36 -5.22
C SER A 44 -2.44 16.44 -5.41
N LEU A 45 -1.89 15.89 -4.32
CA LEU A 45 -0.71 15.06 -4.28
C LEU A 45 -0.98 13.81 -3.43
N ARG A 46 -0.26 12.75 -3.72
CA ARG A 46 -0.07 11.65 -2.75
C ARG A 46 1.16 11.93 -1.90
N TYR A 47 1.17 11.43 -0.69
CA TYR A 47 2.39 11.44 0.13
C TYR A 47 3.54 10.76 -0.61
N GLY A 48 4.68 11.41 -0.67
CA GLY A 48 5.87 10.96 -1.41
C GLY A 48 6.06 11.66 -2.77
N GLU A 49 5.06 12.39 -3.28
CA GLU A 49 5.13 13.08 -4.56
C GLU A 49 5.67 14.52 -4.42
N THR A 50 6.21 15.01 -5.51
CA THR A 50 6.65 16.41 -5.66
C THR A 50 5.88 17.05 -6.81
N GLN A 51 5.41 18.27 -6.62
CA GLN A 51 4.72 19.07 -7.64
C GLN A 51 5.41 20.42 -7.84
N GLU A 52 5.51 20.82 -9.07
CA GLU A 52 6.02 22.13 -9.47
C GLU A 52 4.87 22.97 -10.08
N ILE A 53 4.72 24.21 -9.62
CA ILE A 53 3.75 25.17 -10.15
C ILE A 53 4.56 26.29 -10.78
N ASN A 54 4.55 26.37 -12.11
CA ASN A 54 5.24 27.43 -12.84
C ASN A 54 4.46 28.75 -12.78
N LEU A 55 5.13 29.84 -12.47
CA LEU A 55 4.55 31.17 -12.59
C LEU A 55 4.52 31.63 -14.06
N PRO A 56 3.61 32.59 -14.40
CA PRO A 56 3.58 33.18 -15.73
C PRO A 56 4.96 33.77 -16.14
N LYS A 57 5.34 33.56 -17.40
CA LYS A 57 6.66 33.97 -17.92
C LYS A 57 6.92 35.50 -17.85
N ASP A 58 5.85 36.28 -17.94
CA ASP A 58 5.91 37.75 -17.80
C ASP A 58 6.23 38.20 -16.37
N LEU A 59 5.85 37.39 -15.35
CA LEU A 59 6.24 37.61 -13.97
C LEU A 59 7.70 37.18 -13.73
N ALA A 60 8.10 36.06 -14.31
CA ALA A 60 9.45 35.55 -14.24
C ALA A 60 10.48 36.54 -14.82
N ALA A 61 10.10 37.35 -15.82
CA ALA A 61 10.94 38.34 -16.46
C ALA A 61 11.03 39.66 -15.66
N LYS A 62 10.21 39.89 -14.64
CA LYS A 62 10.26 41.12 -13.81
C LYS A 62 11.38 41.03 -12.78
N ALA A 63 12.46 41.77 -13.02
CA ALA A 63 13.59 41.89 -12.10
C ALA A 63 13.11 42.48 -10.74
N GLY A 64 13.61 41.92 -9.63
CA GLY A 64 13.39 42.47 -8.28
C GLY A 64 12.11 42.03 -7.58
N LEU A 65 11.35 41.05 -8.13
CA LEU A 65 10.25 40.40 -7.38
C LEU A 65 10.81 39.37 -6.40
N THR A 66 10.26 39.38 -5.21
CA THR A 66 10.48 38.36 -4.18
C THR A 66 9.15 37.69 -3.82
N PHE A 67 9.20 36.37 -3.58
CA PHE A 67 8.01 35.61 -3.23
C PHE A 67 8.13 35.07 -1.80
N SER A 68 7.04 35.16 -1.07
CA SER A 68 6.93 34.59 0.28
C SER A 68 5.59 33.86 0.45
N PHE A 69 5.53 32.94 1.40
CA PHE A 69 4.36 32.16 1.72
C PHE A 69 3.75 32.59 3.05
N ASP A 70 2.46 32.69 3.11
CA ASP A 70 1.69 32.94 4.33
C ASP A 70 0.79 31.74 4.62
N PHE A 71 0.99 31.15 5.78
CA PHE A 71 0.27 29.96 6.27
C PHE A 71 -0.71 30.32 7.40
N SER A 72 -0.98 31.59 7.65
CA SER A 72 -1.81 32.07 8.77
C SER A 72 -3.24 31.54 8.77
N GLN A 73 -3.73 31.06 7.61
CA GLN A 73 -5.04 30.43 7.47
C GLN A 73 -5.05 28.94 7.84
N ILE A 74 -3.89 28.36 8.15
CA ILE A 74 -3.73 26.96 8.55
C ILE A 74 -3.58 26.93 10.07
N ALA A 75 -4.38 26.10 10.76
CA ALA A 75 -4.21 25.88 12.20
C ALA A 75 -2.80 25.33 12.47
N ASP A 76 -2.01 26.08 13.24
CA ASP A 76 -0.65 25.68 13.59
C ASP A 76 -0.68 24.70 14.77
N ILE A 77 -0.57 23.41 14.45
CA ILE A 77 -0.62 22.33 15.43
C ILE A 77 0.79 21.88 15.82
N ASN A 78 0.92 21.47 17.08
CA ASN A 78 2.14 20.85 17.59
C ASN A 78 2.18 19.38 17.15
N LEU A 79 3.21 19.00 16.40
CA LEU A 79 3.43 17.66 15.89
C LEU A 79 4.23 16.76 16.85
N GLY A 80 4.66 17.30 17.99
CA GLY A 80 5.52 16.65 18.95
C GLY A 80 6.97 17.18 18.89
N ASN A 81 7.73 16.97 19.98
CA ASN A 81 9.12 17.39 20.11
C ASN A 81 9.41 18.87 19.80
N GLY A 82 8.42 19.75 20.01
CA GLY A 82 8.54 21.18 19.70
C GLY A 82 8.41 21.56 18.25
N VAL A 83 8.19 20.60 17.35
CA VAL A 83 7.99 20.83 15.91
C VAL A 83 6.54 21.23 15.64
N LYS A 84 6.33 22.28 14.87
CA LYS A 84 5.02 22.77 14.47
C LYS A 84 4.71 22.45 13.00
N LEU A 85 3.43 22.43 12.67
CA LEU A 85 3.00 22.23 11.27
C LEU A 85 3.53 23.34 10.35
N SER A 86 3.59 24.59 10.84
CA SER A 86 4.14 25.72 10.12
C SER A 86 5.62 25.51 9.72
N ASP A 87 6.42 24.87 10.58
CA ASP A 87 7.80 24.54 10.29
C ASP A 87 7.90 23.55 9.11
N LYS A 88 7.01 22.54 9.09
CA LYS A 88 6.94 21.56 7.99
C LYS A 88 6.47 22.19 6.69
N LEU A 89 5.49 23.09 6.73
CA LEU A 89 5.01 23.83 5.58
C LEU A 89 6.14 24.68 4.96
N ASN A 90 6.90 25.40 5.78
CA ASN A 90 8.07 26.18 5.33
C ASN A 90 9.18 25.32 4.70
N GLN A 91 9.30 24.05 5.13
CA GLN A 91 10.27 23.12 4.54
C GLN A 91 9.76 22.51 3.25
N ALA A 92 8.46 22.23 3.18
CA ALA A 92 7.82 21.51 2.08
C ALA A 92 7.52 22.38 0.87
N ILE A 93 7.26 23.69 1.09
CA ILE A 93 6.84 24.62 0.05
C ILE A 93 7.93 25.65 -0.11
N LYS A 94 8.57 25.66 -1.27
CA LYS A 94 9.69 26.56 -1.58
C LYS A 94 9.50 27.23 -2.91
N PHE A 95 10.07 28.41 -3.04
CA PHE A 95 10.18 29.08 -4.33
C PHE A 95 11.55 28.74 -4.94
N ASP A 96 11.53 28.24 -6.17
CA ASP A 96 12.72 28.01 -6.99
C ASP A 96 12.96 29.25 -7.85
N ASN A 97 13.98 30.04 -7.49
CA ASN A 97 14.32 31.30 -8.19
C ASN A 97 14.86 31.05 -9.60
N GLU A 98 15.49 29.92 -9.86
CA GLU A 98 16.04 29.61 -11.17
C GLU A 98 14.95 29.27 -12.18
N LYS A 99 14.01 28.45 -11.73
CA LYS A 99 12.87 27.98 -12.54
C LYS A 99 11.66 28.91 -12.48
N GLN A 100 11.66 29.88 -11.56
CA GLN A 100 10.50 30.74 -11.29
C GLN A 100 9.24 29.94 -11.03
N SER A 101 9.34 28.96 -10.15
CA SER A 101 8.28 28.01 -9.82
C SER A 101 8.14 27.80 -8.32
N ILE A 102 6.96 27.33 -7.90
CA ILE A 102 6.71 26.89 -6.53
C ILE A 102 6.86 25.37 -6.49
N LEU A 103 7.80 24.89 -5.68
CA LEU A 103 8.02 23.48 -5.47
C LEU A 103 7.30 23.04 -4.20
N ILE A 104 6.48 21.98 -4.30
CA ILE A 104 5.78 21.35 -3.19
C ILE A 104 6.29 19.93 -3.03
N ASN A 105 6.85 19.60 -1.87
CA ASN A 105 7.31 18.25 -1.52
C ASN A 105 6.37 17.65 -0.47
N SER A 106 5.47 16.77 -0.88
CA SER A 106 4.48 16.15 0.00
C SER A 106 5.10 15.19 1.04
N SER A 107 6.33 14.70 0.84
CA SER A 107 7.04 13.85 1.80
C SER A 107 7.33 14.55 3.14
N LEU A 108 7.29 15.87 3.16
CA LEU A 108 7.52 16.68 4.34
C LEU A 108 6.23 17.09 5.07
N LEU A 109 5.09 16.78 4.48
CA LEU A 109 3.76 17.06 5.01
C LEU A 109 3.04 15.75 5.40
N TYR A 110 1.77 15.85 5.71
CA TYR A 110 0.96 14.71 6.14
C TYR A 110 -0.34 14.66 5.32
N PRO A 111 -0.95 13.49 5.14
CA PRO A 111 -2.28 13.39 4.54
C PRO A 111 -3.30 14.23 5.30
N ASN A 112 -4.13 14.95 4.58
CA ASN A 112 -5.15 15.79 5.19
C ASN A 112 -6.15 14.95 5.99
N GLY A 113 -6.54 15.47 7.15
CA GLY A 113 -7.41 14.77 8.09
C GLY A 113 -6.74 13.64 8.87
N ALA A 114 -5.46 13.32 8.62
CA ALA A 114 -4.73 12.31 9.38
C ALA A 114 -4.72 12.62 10.87
N GLN A 115 -4.84 11.57 11.68
CA GLN A 115 -4.90 11.70 13.14
C GLN A 115 -3.74 10.99 13.81
N SER A 116 -3.19 11.63 14.83
CA SER A 116 -2.31 11.03 15.81
C SER A 116 -3.03 11.00 17.18
N ASN A 117 -2.38 10.46 18.20
CA ASN A 117 -2.96 10.43 19.56
C ASN A 117 -3.26 11.82 20.13
N SER A 118 -2.61 12.87 19.64
CA SER A 118 -2.65 14.21 20.23
C SER A 118 -3.12 15.31 19.27
N ALA A 119 -3.19 15.03 17.97
CA ALA A 119 -3.48 16.07 16.99
C ALA A 119 -4.16 15.50 15.73
N ARG A 120 -4.87 16.37 15.01
CA ARG A 120 -5.47 16.10 13.72
C ARG A 120 -4.94 17.10 12.69
N ILE A 121 -4.50 16.60 11.55
CA ILE A 121 -4.06 17.42 10.41
C ILE A 121 -5.28 18.12 9.79
N PRO A 122 -5.16 19.39 9.37
CA PRO A 122 -6.24 20.11 8.68
C PRO A 122 -6.73 19.37 7.43
N ASP A 123 -7.97 19.63 7.05
CA ASP A 123 -8.61 18.99 5.88
C ASP A 123 -8.06 19.50 4.55
N ASP A 124 -7.35 20.63 4.57
CA ASP A 124 -6.54 21.17 3.46
C ASP A 124 -5.46 22.10 4.01
N TYR A 125 -4.43 22.36 3.20
CA TYR A 125 -3.40 23.34 3.49
C TYR A 125 -3.64 24.56 2.59
N LYS A 126 -4.19 25.63 3.14
CA LYS A 126 -4.45 26.87 2.42
C LYS A 126 -3.21 27.76 2.46
N VAL A 127 -2.58 27.94 1.32
CA VAL A 127 -1.32 28.66 1.15
C VAL A 127 -1.59 29.96 0.41
N THR A 128 -1.13 31.09 0.95
CA THR A 128 -1.16 32.37 0.25
C THR A 128 0.23 32.72 -0.22
N VAL A 129 0.40 32.97 -1.51
CA VAL A 129 1.62 33.45 -2.13
C VAL A 129 1.56 34.99 -2.20
N ILE A 130 2.61 35.63 -1.74
CA ILE A 130 2.74 37.08 -1.71
C ILE A 130 3.94 37.47 -2.54
N ALA A 131 3.72 38.25 -3.61
CA ALA A 131 4.75 38.85 -4.42
C ALA A 131 5.03 40.29 -3.95
N LYS A 132 6.32 40.62 -3.74
CA LYS A 132 6.77 41.92 -3.30
C LYS A 132 7.84 42.45 -4.24
N GLU A 133 7.85 43.74 -4.48
CA GLU A 133 8.93 44.46 -5.12
C GLU A 133 10.13 44.63 -4.15
N SER A 134 11.28 45.02 -4.70
CA SER A 134 12.52 45.28 -3.94
C SER A 134 12.36 46.33 -2.85
N GLN A 135 11.38 47.21 -2.95
CA GLN A 135 11.01 48.19 -1.92
C GLN A 135 10.09 47.65 -0.83
N GLY A 136 9.69 46.38 -0.94
CA GLY A 136 8.84 45.70 0.04
C GLY A 136 7.32 45.87 -0.18
N ASN A 137 6.91 46.62 -1.20
CA ASN A 137 5.49 46.79 -1.54
C ASN A 137 4.90 45.49 -2.05
N VAL A 138 3.76 45.09 -1.54
CA VAL A 138 3.00 43.94 -2.05
C VAL A 138 2.36 44.33 -3.39
N VAL A 139 2.69 43.60 -4.43
CA VAL A 139 2.19 43.80 -5.80
C VAL A 139 1.33 42.66 -6.30
N GLY A 140 1.28 41.55 -5.61
CA GLY A 140 0.40 40.44 -5.94
C GLY A 140 0.16 39.56 -4.72
N LYS A 141 -1.07 39.04 -4.59
CA LYS A 141 -1.47 38.13 -3.51
C LYS A 141 -2.50 37.16 -4.03
N GLU A 142 -2.22 35.86 -4.00
CA GLU A 142 -3.12 34.82 -4.46
C GLU A 142 -3.01 33.57 -3.57
N SER A 143 -4.10 32.84 -3.40
CA SER A 143 -4.15 31.68 -2.52
C SER A 143 -4.57 30.44 -3.28
N PHE A 144 -4.01 29.29 -2.89
CA PHE A 144 -4.42 27.99 -3.36
C PHE A 144 -4.46 26.98 -2.21
N SER A 145 -5.17 25.87 -2.40
CA SER A 145 -5.22 24.77 -1.43
C SER A 145 -4.38 23.59 -1.88
N ILE A 146 -3.69 22.95 -0.94
CA ILE A 146 -2.97 21.69 -1.17
C ILE A 146 -3.75 20.57 -0.49
N LYS A 147 -4.08 19.53 -1.25
CA LYS A 147 -4.68 18.28 -0.79
C LYS A 147 -3.64 17.18 -0.87
N ILE A 148 -3.34 16.56 0.27
CA ILE A 148 -2.44 15.41 0.33
C ILE A 148 -3.23 14.19 0.77
N THR A 149 -3.19 13.14 -0.04
CA THR A 149 -3.74 11.82 0.29
C THR A 149 -2.63 10.89 0.76
N ALA A 150 -2.99 9.83 1.45
CA ALA A 150 -2.02 8.81 1.87
C ALA A 150 -1.29 8.20 0.67
N GLY A 151 -0.01 7.94 0.83
CA GLY A 151 0.78 7.15 -0.08
C GLY A 151 0.40 5.67 -0.02
N SER A 152 1.03 4.87 -0.88
CA SER A 152 0.83 3.42 -0.91
C SER A 152 2.12 2.72 -0.53
N ILE A 153 1.98 1.63 0.18
CA ILE A 153 3.02 0.62 0.41
C ILE A 153 2.50 -0.72 -0.12
N ALA A 154 3.38 -1.69 -0.30
CA ALA A 154 2.99 -3.02 -0.78
C ALA A 154 3.53 -4.12 0.13
N ILE A 155 3.08 -5.35 -0.05
CA ILE A 155 3.68 -6.55 0.54
C ILE A 155 4.43 -7.27 -0.56
N LYS A 156 5.73 -7.52 -0.37
CA LYS A 156 6.57 -8.23 -1.34
C LYS A 156 5.99 -9.61 -1.65
N GLY A 157 6.01 -9.97 -2.93
CA GLY A 157 5.52 -11.27 -3.40
C GLY A 157 4.00 -11.39 -3.53
N LEU A 158 3.21 -10.45 -3.00
CA LEU A 158 1.78 -10.42 -3.23
C LEU A 158 1.46 -9.57 -4.46
N LYS A 159 0.57 -10.10 -5.32
CA LYS A 159 0.13 -9.38 -6.52
C LYS A 159 -0.91 -8.33 -6.13
N ASN A 160 -0.62 -7.08 -6.45
CA ASN A 160 -1.61 -6.02 -6.43
C ASN A 160 -2.49 -6.16 -7.69
N GLY A 161 -3.78 -6.39 -7.48
CA GLY A 161 -4.78 -6.51 -8.54
C GLY A 161 -6.02 -5.68 -8.22
N ASN A 162 -7.11 -5.96 -8.92
CA ASN A 162 -8.41 -5.34 -8.63
C ASN A 162 -9.04 -5.84 -7.31
N GLU A 163 -8.51 -6.95 -6.78
CA GLU A 163 -8.95 -7.55 -5.52
C GLU A 163 -7.90 -7.32 -4.43
N LEU A 164 -8.33 -7.46 -3.18
CA LEU A 164 -7.45 -7.39 -2.02
C LEU A 164 -6.35 -8.46 -2.14
N PRO A 165 -5.05 -8.09 -2.12
CA PRO A 165 -3.96 -9.06 -2.14
C PRO A 165 -4.12 -10.07 -1.00
N TYR A 166 -3.80 -11.33 -1.26
CA TYR A 166 -3.93 -12.38 -0.23
C TYR A 166 -2.82 -13.42 -0.32
N SER A 167 -2.63 -14.12 0.81
CA SER A 167 -1.74 -15.27 0.91
C SER A 167 -2.40 -16.37 1.75
N TYR A 168 -2.18 -17.61 1.36
CA TYR A 168 -2.49 -18.77 2.20
C TYR A 168 -1.28 -19.12 3.06
N VAL A 169 -1.54 -19.43 4.33
CA VAL A 169 -0.53 -19.84 5.31
C VAL A 169 -1.02 -21.07 6.07
N LEU A 170 -0.16 -22.05 6.23
CA LEU A 170 -0.47 -23.23 7.03
C LEU A 170 -0.47 -22.89 8.53
N TYR A 171 -1.41 -23.45 9.27
CA TYR A 171 -1.38 -23.30 10.72
C TYR A 171 -0.05 -23.76 11.32
N GLY A 172 0.52 -22.91 12.16
CA GLY A 172 1.77 -23.20 12.86
C GLY A 172 3.04 -23.00 12.01
N ASP A 173 2.90 -22.56 10.76
CA ASP A 173 4.06 -22.18 9.96
C ASP A 173 4.66 -20.87 10.48
N GLN A 174 5.82 -20.98 11.11
CA GLN A 174 6.58 -19.83 11.65
C GLN A 174 7.61 -19.30 10.64
N SER A 175 7.74 -19.93 9.47
CA SER A 175 8.65 -19.48 8.43
C SER A 175 8.06 -18.36 7.57
N THR A 176 6.73 -18.23 7.55
CA THR A 176 6.05 -17.17 6.78
C THR A 176 6.35 -15.81 7.38
N ASP A 177 6.94 -14.96 6.55
CA ASP A 177 7.31 -13.59 6.86
C ASP A 177 6.85 -12.68 5.71
N PHE A 178 6.01 -11.71 6.02
CA PHE A 178 5.52 -10.75 5.05
C PHE A 178 6.37 -9.49 5.11
N GLU A 179 7.17 -9.23 4.08
CA GLU A 179 8.01 -8.04 4.01
C GLU A 179 7.27 -6.89 3.32
N ILE A 180 7.28 -5.72 3.96
CA ILE A 180 6.71 -4.49 3.42
C ILE A 180 7.68 -3.89 2.42
N ASP A 181 7.16 -3.53 1.24
CA ASP A 181 7.83 -2.69 0.26
C ASP A 181 7.32 -1.25 0.40
N PRO A 182 8.14 -0.29 0.78
CA PRO A 182 7.75 1.11 0.89
C PRO A 182 7.52 1.81 -0.45
N LEU A 183 7.75 1.15 -1.59
CA LEU A 183 7.57 1.70 -2.94
C LEU A 183 8.30 3.03 -3.17
N GLY A 184 9.51 3.15 -2.60
CA GLY A 184 10.34 4.36 -2.73
C GLY A 184 9.95 5.50 -1.80
N LEU A 185 8.97 5.34 -0.92
CA LEU A 185 8.65 6.35 0.09
C LEU A 185 9.81 6.54 1.09
N PRO A 186 10.04 7.76 1.59
CA PRO A 186 11.06 8.03 2.58
C PRO A 186 10.64 7.45 3.94
N ILE A 187 11.39 6.45 4.43
CA ILE A 187 11.15 5.78 5.72
C ILE A 187 12.01 6.31 6.86
N ALA A 188 12.95 7.22 6.59
CA ALA A 188 13.81 7.79 7.63
C ALA A 188 12.95 8.57 8.66
N GLY A 189 13.10 8.21 9.94
CA GLY A 189 12.32 8.80 11.02
C GLY A 189 10.84 8.40 11.03
N ALA A 190 10.45 7.39 10.26
CA ALA A 190 9.12 6.80 10.26
C ALA A 190 9.13 5.40 10.91
N SER A 191 7.97 4.90 11.28
CA SER A 191 7.78 3.55 11.83
C SER A 191 6.65 2.84 11.10
N PHE A 192 6.75 1.51 11.00
CA PHE A 192 5.66 0.67 10.54
C PHE A 192 4.85 0.15 11.73
N ASN A 193 3.53 0.20 11.60
CA ASN A 193 2.60 -0.30 12.60
C ASN A 193 1.50 -1.13 11.92
N LEU A 194 0.90 -2.06 12.65
CA LEU A 194 -0.34 -2.70 12.24
C LEU A 194 -1.52 -1.95 12.83
N VAL A 195 -2.51 -1.63 11.99
CA VAL A 195 -3.77 -1.09 12.47
C VAL A 195 -4.46 -2.18 13.29
N LYS A 196 -4.77 -1.88 14.54
CA LYS A 196 -5.48 -2.80 15.43
C LYS A 196 -6.94 -2.85 15.02
N LYS A 197 -7.44 -4.06 14.80
CA LYS A 197 -8.86 -4.33 14.58
C LYS A 197 -9.38 -5.14 15.76
N ASP A 198 -10.59 -4.85 16.20
CA ASP A 198 -11.22 -5.55 17.31
C ASP A 198 -11.23 -7.07 17.07
N GLY A 199 -10.76 -7.82 18.05
CA GLY A 199 -10.65 -9.29 17.99
C GLY A 199 -9.47 -9.81 17.15
N GLN A 200 -8.58 -8.93 16.67
CA GLN A 200 -7.40 -9.30 15.88
C GLN A 200 -6.08 -8.75 16.44
N GLU A 201 -6.08 -8.26 17.68
CA GLU A 201 -4.94 -7.55 18.29
C GLU A 201 -3.66 -8.40 18.38
N ASN A 202 -3.83 -9.71 18.50
CA ASN A 202 -2.73 -10.66 18.69
C ASN A 202 -2.50 -11.61 17.50
N ILE A 203 -3.10 -11.33 16.33
CA ILE A 203 -2.98 -12.22 15.17
C ILE A 203 -1.60 -12.11 14.51
N ALA A 204 -1.03 -10.91 14.51
CA ALA A 204 0.28 -10.64 13.91
C ALA A 204 1.02 -9.55 14.67
N SER A 205 2.33 -9.55 14.53
CA SER A 205 3.24 -8.51 15.01
C SER A 205 4.05 -7.95 13.85
N ILE A 206 4.53 -6.71 14.02
CA ILE A 206 5.39 -6.05 13.05
C ILE A 206 6.71 -5.65 13.73
N THR A 207 7.82 -5.90 13.06
CA THR A 207 9.15 -5.50 13.49
C THR A 207 9.91 -4.97 12.29
N GLY A 208 10.22 -3.67 12.29
CA GLY A 208 10.76 -3.01 11.11
C GLY A 208 9.79 -3.13 9.94
N THR A 209 10.23 -3.70 8.83
CA THR A 209 9.42 -3.97 7.64
C THR A 209 8.80 -5.36 7.60
N HIS A 210 8.96 -6.18 8.65
CA HIS A 210 8.55 -7.57 8.68
C HIS A 210 7.31 -7.81 9.53
N ILE A 211 6.34 -8.51 8.98
CA ILE A 211 5.09 -8.89 9.63
C ILE A 211 5.08 -10.40 9.82
N LYS A 212 4.98 -10.85 11.08
CA LYS A 212 4.91 -12.26 11.44
C LYS A 212 3.58 -12.58 12.10
N LEU A 213 3.01 -13.73 11.75
CA LEU A 213 1.79 -14.24 12.39
C LEU A 213 2.13 -14.80 13.76
N ALA A 214 1.19 -14.67 14.69
CA ALA A 214 1.29 -15.34 15.98
C ALA A 214 1.16 -16.87 15.79
N LYS A 215 1.88 -17.63 16.62
CA LYS A 215 1.88 -19.10 16.56
C LYS A 215 0.49 -19.72 16.77
N ASP A 216 -0.34 -19.05 17.54
CA ASP A 216 -1.68 -19.43 17.92
C ASP A 216 -2.77 -18.65 17.16
N ALA A 217 -2.37 -17.89 16.12
CA ALA A 217 -3.31 -17.17 15.28
C ALA A 217 -4.32 -18.15 14.66
N GLY A 218 -5.58 -17.72 14.62
CA GLY A 218 -6.65 -18.39 13.88
C GLY A 218 -7.53 -19.32 14.72
N ASP A 219 -7.82 -20.51 14.17
CA ASP A 219 -8.65 -21.51 14.84
C ASP A 219 -7.84 -22.28 15.88
N PRO A 220 -8.25 -22.30 17.18
CA PRO A 220 -7.53 -23.02 18.23
C PRO A 220 -7.36 -24.51 17.92
N GLU A 221 -8.34 -25.13 17.29
CA GLU A 221 -8.29 -26.54 16.89
C GLU A 221 -7.54 -26.77 15.56
N LYS A 222 -7.21 -25.67 14.82
CA LYS A 222 -6.52 -25.72 13.53
C LYS A 222 -7.22 -26.57 12.46
N LYS A 223 -8.53 -26.71 12.58
CA LYS A 223 -9.38 -27.54 11.68
C LYS A 223 -10.11 -26.71 10.64
N ALA A 224 -10.48 -25.47 10.99
CA ALA A 224 -11.23 -24.59 10.11
C ALA A 224 -10.33 -23.52 9.48
N GLU A 225 -10.63 -23.16 8.25
CA GLU A 225 -10.01 -22.03 7.57
C GLU A 225 -10.42 -20.71 8.26
N LYS A 226 -9.46 -19.83 8.51
CA LYS A 226 -9.68 -18.50 9.08
C LYS A 226 -9.01 -17.43 8.23
N SER A 227 -9.70 -16.34 8.01
CA SER A 227 -9.23 -15.23 7.21
C SER A 227 -9.14 -13.96 8.05
N PHE A 228 -8.02 -13.22 7.89
CA PHE A 228 -7.75 -11.97 8.58
C PHE A 228 -7.27 -10.92 7.58
N GLU A 229 -7.72 -9.69 7.76
CA GLU A 229 -7.21 -8.56 7.00
C GLU A 229 -6.22 -7.78 7.85
N LEU A 230 -4.97 -7.74 7.41
CA LEU A 230 -3.91 -7.01 8.06
C LEU A 230 -3.68 -5.69 7.30
N THR A 231 -3.59 -4.60 8.05
CA THR A 231 -3.36 -3.28 7.48
C THR A 231 -2.10 -2.68 8.08
N PRO A 232 -0.92 -2.96 7.49
CA PRO A 232 0.29 -2.22 7.83
C PRO A 232 0.19 -0.79 7.35
N GLU A 233 0.65 0.14 8.19
CA GLU A 233 0.73 1.55 7.90
C GLU A 233 2.12 2.09 8.22
N LEU A 234 2.59 3.02 7.39
CA LEU A 234 3.77 3.83 7.64
C LEU A 234 3.34 5.08 8.42
N ARG A 235 3.94 5.31 9.58
CA ARG A 235 3.69 6.50 10.41
C ARG A 235 4.91 7.38 10.48
N LYS A 236 4.71 8.68 10.32
CA LYS A 236 5.71 9.72 10.52
C LYS A 236 5.20 10.74 11.54
N ASP A 237 6.02 11.03 12.54
CA ASP A 237 5.65 11.92 13.64
C ASP A 237 4.29 11.52 14.30
N GLY A 238 3.97 10.20 14.30
CA GLY A 238 2.72 9.66 14.83
C GLY A 238 1.51 9.70 13.88
N PHE A 239 1.62 10.32 12.69
CA PHE A 239 0.54 10.37 11.68
C PHE A 239 0.69 9.26 10.65
N PRO A 240 -0.39 8.56 10.26
CA PRO A 240 -0.34 7.62 9.16
C PRO A 240 -0.14 8.38 7.83
N VAL A 241 0.92 8.02 7.11
CA VAL A 241 1.28 8.67 5.84
C VAL A 241 1.14 7.76 4.62
N ALA A 242 1.18 6.44 4.82
CA ALA A 242 0.90 5.45 3.78
C ALA A 242 0.39 4.16 4.41
N ALA A 243 -0.40 3.40 3.67
CA ALA A 243 -0.92 2.12 4.14
C ALA A 243 -1.20 1.19 2.96
N THR A 244 -1.34 -0.10 3.30
CA THR A 244 -1.92 -1.11 2.42
C THR A 244 -2.74 -2.08 3.26
N THR A 245 -3.64 -2.82 2.63
CA THR A 245 -4.35 -3.91 3.29
C THR A 245 -4.15 -5.17 2.48
N PHE A 246 -3.93 -6.28 3.14
CA PHE A 246 -3.87 -7.59 2.51
C PHE A 246 -4.56 -8.62 3.40
N ARG A 247 -4.94 -9.75 2.81
CA ARG A 247 -5.64 -10.83 3.50
C ARG A 247 -4.71 -12.01 3.73
N VAL A 248 -4.69 -12.52 4.94
CA VAL A 248 -4.05 -13.78 5.29
C VAL A 248 -5.13 -14.83 5.53
N ILE A 249 -5.01 -15.97 4.86
CA ILE A 249 -5.94 -17.09 4.97
C ILE A 249 -5.18 -18.25 5.61
N LEU A 250 -5.44 -18.46 6.90
CA LEU A 250 -4.87 -19.59 7.64
C LEU A 250 -5.64 -20.86 7.31
N ILE A 251 -4.92 -21.89 6.90
CA ILE A 251 -5.51 -23.17 6.50
C ILE A 251 -4.91 -24.34 7.30
N PRO A 252 -5.67 -25.41 7.50
CA PRO A 252 -5.16 -26.63 8.11
C PRO A 252 -3.97 -27.20 7.36
N GLN A 253 -3.12 -27.96 8.07
CA GLN A 253 -2.04 -28.68 7.42
C GLN A 253 -2.58 -29.61 6.34
N ILE A 254 -1.97 -29.54 5.17
CA ILE A 254 -2.32 -30.43 4.06
C ILE A 254 -1.54 -31.74 4.23
N LYS A 255 -2.27 -32.87 4.14
CA LYS A 255 -1.71 -34.21 4.08
C LYS A 255 -1.63 -34.63 2.62
N PHE A 256 -0.42 -34.97 2.15
CA PHE A 256 -0.21 -35.53 0.81
C PHE A 256 0.63 -36.81 0.94
N LEU A 257 0.02 -37.95 0.62
CA LEU A 257 0.63 -39.27 0.82
C LEU A 257 0.03 -40.34 -0.10
N PHE A 258 0.78 -41.40 -0.34
CA PHE A 258 0.22 -42.65 -0.85
C PHE A 258 -0.31 -43.47 0.32
N GLY A 259 -1.63 -43.53 0.48
CA GLY A 259 -2.28 -44.15 1.63
C GLY A 259 -3.61 -43.52 1.94
N GLN A 260 -4.09 -43.69 3.17
CA GLN A 260 -5.35 -43.14 3.65
C GLN A 260 -5.12 -42.29 4.89
N TYR A 261 -5.84 -41.19 4.99
CA TYR A 261 -5.85 -40.32 6.17
C TYR A 261 -7.27 -40.26 6.73
N TYR A 262 -7.42 -40.52 8.03
CA TYR A 262 -8.66 -40.48 8.79
C TYR A 262 -8.61 -39.25 9.71
N PRO A 263 -9.23 -38.13 9.32
CA PRO A 263 -9.10 -36.85 10.03
C PRO A 263 -9.65 -36.90 11.45
N ASP A 264 -10.76 -37.62 11.66
CA ASP A 264 -11.39 -37.74 12.99
C ASP A 264 -10.50 -38.42 14.03
N LEU A 265 -9.64 -39.32 13.57
CA LEU A 265 -8.70 -40.07 14.41
C LEU A 265 -7.27 -39.48 14.33
N ASN A 266 -7.05 -38.51 13.49
CA ASN A 266 -5.73 -38.04 13.09
C ASN A 266 -4.77 -39.20 12.74
N LEU A 267 -5.32 -40.24 12.09
CA LEU A 267 -4.62 -41.47 11.76
C LEU A 267 -4.24 -41.47 10.28
N THR A 268 -2.99 -41.83 10.01
CA THR A 268 -2.46 -42.04 8.65
C THR A 268 -2.10 -43.52 8.48
N ILE A 269 -2.59 -44.14 7.41
CA ILE A 269 -2.18 -45.48 6.97
C ILE A 269 -1.39 -45.30 5.69
N ASP A 270 -0.11 -45.67 5.71
CA ASP A 270 0.84 -45.50 4.64
C ASP A 270 0.86 -46.75 3.74
N PHE A 271 0.73 -46.51 2.41
CA PHE A 271 0.86 -47.52 1.36
C PHE A 271 1.94 -47.11 0.34
N SER A 272 2.96 -46.42 0.80
CA SER A 272 4.02 -45.90 -0.06
C SER A 272 5.04 -46.94 -0.55
N LEU A 273 4.92 -48.20 -0.09
CA LEU A 273 5.75 -49.32 -0.56
C LEU A 273 4.87 -50.43 -1.14
N ILE A 274 5.11 -50.73 -2.41
CA ILE A 274 4.34 -51.77 -3.17
C ILE A 274 5.36 -52.74 -3.79
N HIS A 275 5.11 -54.03 -3.62
CA HIS A 275 5.90 -55.09 -4.25
C HIS A 275 5.22 -55.52 -5.56
N ILE A 276 5.96 -55.52 -6.63
CA ILE A 276 5.47 -55.87 -8.00
C ILE A 276 6.46 -56.84 -8.66
N GLY A 277 5.90 -57.77 -9.45
CA GLY A 277 6.71 -58.67 -10.30
C GLY A 277 7.38 -57.88 -11.43
N LEU A 278 8.62 -58.19 -11.72
CA LEU A 278 9.36 -57.58 -12.81
C LEU A 278 8.62 -57.74 -14.13
N SER A 279 8.77 -56.81 -15.04
CA SER A 279 8.10 -56.79 -16.36
C SER A 279 6.58 -56.72 -16.33
N ASN A 280 5.93 -56.65 -15.17
CA ASN A 280 4.51 -56.36 -15.10
C ASN A 280 4.27 -54.82 -15.18
N GLY A 281 3.17 -54.45 -15.86
CA GLY A 281 2.67 -53.08 -15.74
C GLY A 281 2.07 -52.88 -14.35
N TYR A 282 2.02 -51.64 -13.91
CA TYR A 282 1.46 -51.27 -12.62
C TYR A 282 0.67 -49.97 -12.71
N VAL A 283 -0.42 -49.90 -11.99
CA VAL A 283 -1.22 -48.68 -11.82
C VAL A 283 -1.52 -48.51 -10.33
N SER A 284 -1.11 -47.41 -9.75
CA SER A 284 -1.33 -47.15 -8.33
C SER A 284 -2.76 -46.76 -8.02
N ALA A 285 -3.16 -46.85 -6.74
CA ALA A 285 -4.26 -46.02 -6.25
C ALA A 285 -3.88 -44.53 -6.37
N ALA A 286 -4.89 -43.67 -6.40
CA ALA A 286 -4.66 -42.23 -6.33
C ALA A 286 -4.09 -41.88 -4.95
N PRO A 287 -3.10 -40.98 -4.86
CA PRO A 287 -2.64 -40.49 -3.58
C PRO A 287 -3.72 -39.68 -2.87
N THR A 288 -3.69 -39.68 -1.55
CA THR A 288 -4.55 -38.83 -0.72
C THR A 288 -3.96 -37.43 -0.64
N LEU A 289 -4.77 -36.42 -0.97
CA LEU A 289 -4.54 -35.03 -0.61
C LEU A 289 -5.72 -34.56 0.24
N TYR A 290 -5.43 -34.21 1.49
CA TYR A 290 -6.46 -33.76 2.42
C TYR A 290 -6.10 -32.38 3.00
N PRO A 291 -7.05 -31.43 3.11
CA PRO A 291 -8.43 -31.48 2.63
C PRO A 291 -8.54 -31.51 1.10
N GLU A 292 -9.47 -32.32 0.60
CA GLU A 292 -9.63 -32.57 -0.85
C GLU A 292 -9.95 -31.29 -1.65
N LYS A 293 -10.61 -30.30 -1.01
CA LYS A 293 -10.94 -29.02 -1.64
C LYS A 293 -9.73 -28.24 -2.19
N TYR A 294 -8.52 -28.56 -1.71
CA TYR A 294 -7.29 -27.91 -2.18
C TYR A 294 -6.61 -28.66 -3.33
N LYS A 295 -7.16 -29.80 -3.77
CA LYS A 295 -6.60 -30.57 -4.86
C LYS A 295 -6.67 -29.80 -6.18
N SER A 296 -5.54 -29.73 -6.89
CA SER A 296 -5.48 -29.10 -8.22
C SER A 296 -4.75 -29.97 -9.23
N ALA A 297 -3.42 -30.06 -9.17
CA ALA A 297 -2.64 -30.79 -10.16
C ALA A 297 -1.53 -31.60 -9.51
N PHE A 298 -1.07 -32.65 -10.23
CA PHE A 298 0.03 -33.50 -9.82
C PHE A 298 1.09 -33.58 -10.92
N GLU A 299 2.35 -33.61 -10.50
CA GLU A 299 3.49 -33.68 -11.38
C GLU A 299 4.47 -34.76 -10.91
N LEU A 300 5.13 -35.45 -11.85
CA LEU A 300 6.26 -36.31 -11.60
C LEU A 300 7.51 -35.46 -11.40
N VAL A 301 8.11 -35.50 -10.22
CA VAL A 301 9.30 -34.72 -9.88
C VAL A 301 10.58 -35.50 -10.20
N SER A 302 10.64 -36.74 -9.73
CA SER A 302 11.84 -37.57 -9.90
C SER A 302 11.53 -39.05 -9.78
N ILE A 303 12.41 -39.84 -10.36
CA ILE A 303 12.47 -41.26 -10.17
C ILE A 303 13.90 -41.60 -9.70
N GLN A 304 13.99 -42.45 -8.68
CA GLN A 304 15.25 -42.99 -8.21
C GLN A 304 15.18 -44.52 -8.24
N LYS A 305 16.25 -45.18 -8.62
CA LYS A 305 16.41 -46.63 -8.46
C LYS A 305 17.51 -46.92 -7.43
N ASP A 306 17.16 -47.64 -6.38
CA ASP A 306 18.07 -48.00 -5.29
C ASP A 306 18.82 -46.79 -4.71
N GLY A 307 18.11 -45.63 -4.59
CA GLY A 307 18.63 -44.37 -4.09
C GLY A 307 19.37 -43.49 -5.09
N LEU A 308 19.61 -43.97 -6.30
CA LEU A 308 20.30 -43.23 -7.36
C LEU A 308 19.29 -42.68 -8.38
N ALA A 309 19.60 -41.52 -8.96
CA ALA A 309 18.76 -40.93 -10.00
C ALA A 309 18.57 -41.92 -11.18
N PHE A 310 17.30 -42.12 -11.58
CA PHE A 310 16.95 -42.98 -12.69
C PHE A 310 16.44 -42.13 -13.85
N THR A 311 17.07 -42.28 -15.02
CA THR A 311 16.62 -41.62 -16.26
C THR A 311 15.66 -42.52 -17.01
N ASP A 312 14.39 -42.15 -17.07
CA ASP A 312 13.32 -42.87 -17.77
C ASP A 312 13.31 -42.49 -19.26
N SER A 313 14.29 -42.95 -20.02
CA SER A 313 14.42 -42.63 -21.45
C SER A 313 13.27 -43.20 -22.31
N GLU A 314 12.68 -44.31 -21.87
CA GLU A 314 11.57 -44.97 -22.57
C GLU A 314 10.19 -44.46 -22.13
N LYS A 315 10.13 -43.51 -21.22
CA LYS A 315 8.88 -42.97 -20.66
C LYS A 315 7.95 -44.08 -20.15
N LEU A 316 8.51 -44.95 -19.34
CA LEU A 316 7.80 -46.08 -18.72
C LEU A 316 6.94 -45.65 -17.54
N PHE A 317 7.38 -44.62 -16.82
CA PHE A 317 6.68 -44.06 -15.68
C PHE A 317 5.89 -42.82 -16.11
N SER A 318 4.67 -42.72 -15.64
CA SER A 318 3.81 -41.56 -15.88
C SER A 318 2.94 -41.27 -14.67
N VAL A 319 2.53 -40.02 -14.55
CA VAL A 319 1.59 -39.55 -13.51
C VAL A 319 0.40 -38.88 -14.21
N ASN A 320 -0.76 -39.24 -13.80
CA ASN A 320 -1.96 -38.55 -14.23
C ASN A 320 -2.02 -37.19 -13.51
N ALA A 321 -1.97 -36.09 -14.27
CA ALA A 321 -1.92 -34.74 -13.72
C ALA A 321 -3.17 -34.35 -12.90
N GLN A 322 -4.30 -34.99 -13.07
CA GLN A 322 -5.53 -34.67 -12.36
C GLN A 322 -5.76 -35.55 -11.12
N THR A 323 -5.34 -36.83 -11.19
CA THR A 323 -5.60 -37.81 -10.14
C THR A 323 -4.38 -38.15 -9.30
N GLY A 324 -3.17 -37.88 -9.76
CA GLY A 324 -1.92 -38.29 -9.13
C GLY A 324 -1.61 -39.78 -9.26
N VAL A 325 -2.42 -40.53 -10.01
CA VAL A 325 -2.18 -41.97 -10.24
C VAL A 325 -0.86 -42.18 -10.96
N VAL A 326 -0.01 -43.02 -10.39
CA VAL A 326 1.26 -43.43 -11.01
C VAL A 326 0.98 -44.66 -11.88
N SER A 327 1.47 -44.66 -13.11
CA SER A 327 1.41 -45.79 -13.98
C SER A 327 2.81 -46.17 -14.48
N VAL A 328 3.09 -47.46 -14.48
CA VAL A 328 4.33 -48.04 -15.02
C VAL A 328 3.95 -48.98 -16.19
N LYS A 329 4.50 -48.73 -17.36
CA LYS A 329 4.30 -49.59 -18.51
C LYS A 329 5.07 -50.88 -18.35
N LYS A 330 4.53 -51.98 -18.88
CA LYS A 330 5.25 -53.23 -18.99
C LYS A 330 6.47 -53.05 -19.90
N SER A 331 7.66 -53.47 -19.43
CA SER A 331 8.89 -53.42 -20.18
C SER A 331 9.93 -54.41 -19.63
N ASP A 332 10.64 -55.09 -20.52
CA ASP A 332 11.74 -55.95 -20.16
C ASP A 332 13.06 -55.16 -19.87
N SER A 333 13.05 -53.87 -20.15
CA SER A 333 14.18 -52.96 -19.82
C SER A 333 14.29 -52.64 -18.33
N LEU A 334 13.18 -52.77 -17.59
CA LEU A 334 13.21 -52.59 -16.13
C LEU A 334 14.01 -53.74 -15.46
N LYS A 335 14.80 -53.37 -14.46
CA LYS A 335 15.61 -54.31 -13.69
C LYS A 335 15.13 -54.36 -12.25
N ALA A 336 15.33 -55.48 -11.57
CA ALA A 336 15.02 -55.61 -10.15
C ALA A 336 15.64 -54.46 -9.34
N GLY A 337 14.95 -54.00 -8.31
CA GLY A 337 15.35 -52.90 -7.44
C GLY A 337 14.16 -52.07 -6.98
N ASN A 338 14.43 -51.09 -6.16
CA ASN A 338 13.43 -50.19 -5.58
C ASN A 338 13.34 -48.88 -6.38
N TYR A 339 12.25 -48.69 -7.10
CA TYR A 339 11.96 -47.46 -7.85
C TYR A 339 11.15 -46.51 -6.98
N LYS A 340 11.78 -45.46 -6.47
CA LYS A 340 11.12 -44.42 -5.72
C LYS A 340 10.65 -43.31 -6.69
N VAL A 341 9.34 -43.19 -6.84
CA VAL A 341 8.67 -42.21 -7.67
C VAL A 341 8.20 -41.08 -6.78
N THR A 342 8.72 -39.88 -6.96
CA THR A 342 8.33 -38.69 -6.18
C THR A 342 7.39 -37.83 -6.99
N LEU A 343 6.24 -37.52 -6.42
CA LEU A 343 5.24 -36.65 -6.96
C LEU A 343 5.21 -35.34 -6.21
N LYS A 344 4.85 -34.28 -6.93
CA LYS A 344 4.47 -33.00 -6.38
C LYS A 344 2.97 -32.77 -6.62
N ALA A 345 2.27 -32.35 -5.57
CA ALA A 345 0.92 -31.82 -5.67
C ALA A 345 0.98 -30.29 -5.60
N VAL A 346 0.44 -29.62 -6.62
CA VAL A 346 0.16 -28.19 -6.59
C VAL A 346 -1.26 -28.00 -6.17
N THR A 347 -1.50 -27.27 -5.08
CA THR A 347 -2.84 -27.04 -4.56
C THR A 347 -3.52 -25.84 -5.21
N THR A 348 -4.84 -25.72 -5.03
CA THR A 348 -5.58 -24.51 -5.44
C THR A 348 -5.14 -23.25 -4.71
N THR A 349 -4.41 -23.40 -3.60
CA THR A 349 -3.81 -22.28 -2.84
C THR A 349 -2.45 -21.85 -3.37
N GLY A 350 -1.89 -22.58 -4.34
CA GLY A 350 -0.54 -22.36 -4.86
C GLY A 350 0.58 -22.99 -4.01
N LEU A 351 0.23 -23.63 -2.87
CA LEU A 351 1.21 -24.35 -2.05
C LEU A 351 1.54 -25.70 -2.70
N GLU A 352 2.80 -26.11 -2.56
CA GLU A 352 3.32 -27.35 -3.13
C GLU A 352 3.67 -28.35 -2.04
N PHE A 353 3.32 -29.63 -2.27
CA PHE A 353 3.60 -30.73 -1.36
C PHE A 353 4.16 -31.90 -2.15
N THR A 354 5.04 -32.70 -1.54
CA THR A 354 5.62 -33.88 -2.17
C THR A 354 5.26 -35.15 -1.42
N ALA A 355 5.04 -36.23 -2.18
CA ALA A 355 4.92 -37.60 -1.66
C ALA A 355 5.68 -38.57 -2.56
N SER A 356 6.09 -39.69 -2.03
CA SER A 356 6.81 -40.71 -2.79
C SER A 356 6.10 -42.06 -2.71
N LEU A 357 6.13 -42.78 -3.83
CA LEU A 357 5.72 -44.18 -3.93
C LEU A 357 6.95 -45.00 -4.30
N THR A 358 7.24 -46.03 -3.51
CA THR A 358 8.32 -46.98 -3.79
C THR A 358 7.76 -48.27 -4.37
N LEU A 359 8.19 -48.61 -5.56
CA LEU A 359 7.85 -49.85 -6.26
C LEU A 359 9.05 -50.81 -6.12
N ALA A 360 8.92 -51.82 -5.25
CA ALA A 360 9.93 -52.85 -5.11
C ALA A 360 9.69 -53.91 -6.19
N MET A 361 10.53 -53.89 -7.23
CA MET A 361 10.44 -54.79 -8.36
C MET A 361 11.38 -55.99 -8.16
N SER A 362 10.84 -57.21 -8.22
CA SER A 362 11.59 -58.45 -8.08
C SER A 362 11.26 -59.44 -9.19
N GLU A 363 12.19 -60.35 -9.50
CA GLU A 363 11.89 -61.52 -10.32
C GLU A 363 10.86 -62.36 -9.57
N GLY A 364 9.86 -62.88 -10.31
CA GLY A 364 8.80 -63.71 -9.77
C GLY A 364 9.24 -65.16 -9.54
#